data_b0f926b8bbd40828b838406443f9a47d
#
_entry.id   b0f926b8bbd40828b838406443f9a47d
#
_cell.length_a   1.000
_cell.length_b   1.000
_cell.length_c   1.000
_cell.angle_alpha   90.00
_cell.angle_beta   90.00
_cell.angle_gamma   90.00
#
_symmetry.space_group_name_H-M   'P 1'
#
loop_
_entity.id
_entity.type
_entity.pdbx_description
1 polymer ?
#
loop_
_entity_poly.entity_id
_entity_poly.type
_entity_poly.pdbx_seq_one_letter_code
_entity_poly.pdbx_strand_id
1 'polypeptide(L)'
;MLEDALARIEDDPGALVTAWENGDEEWLARQLFGPLEGNPEFEEFYEAIFFRRNEAMTDQLADLVRDGRRRFVVLGAAHMLAERGIPALLRTRGFRVERVSGR
;
A
#
# COMPACT_ATOMS: atom_id res chain seq x y z
N MET A 1 -16.52 8.16 0.39
CA MET A 1 -15.57 9.12 -0.20
C MET A 1 -14.26 9.13 0.55
N LEU A 2 -13.21 9.65 -0.07
CA LEU A 2 -11.94 9.88 0.60
C LEU A 2 -12.14 10.74 1.86
N GLU A 3 -13.07 11.68 1.80
CA GLU A 3 -13.46 12.51 2.93
C GLU A 3 -13.98 11.69 4.12
N ASP A 4 -14.72 10.62 3.86
CA ASP A 4 -15.24 9.75 4.92
C ASP A 4 -14.12 8.96 5.60
N ALA A 5 -13.12 8.53 4.83
CA ALA A 5 -11.95 7.86 5.37
C ALA A 5 -11.12 8.81 6.23
N LEU A 6 -10.92 10.05 5.76
CA LEU A 6 -10.23 11.09 6.51
C LEU A 6 -11.00 11.46 7.78
N ALA A 7 -12.33 11.57 7.70
CA ALA A 7 -13.16 11.88 8.85
C ALA A 7 -13.03 10.81 9.94
N ARG A 8 -12.96 9.55 9.58
CA ARG A 8 -12.78 8.45 10.54
C ARG A 8 -11.41 8.51 11.22
N ILE A 9 -10.38 8.90 10.49
CA ILE A 9 -9.03 9.11 11.04
C ILE A 9 -9.03 10.32 11.99
N GLU A 10 -9.71 11.40 11.61
CA GLU A 10 -9.84 12.59 12.43
C GLU A 10 -10.63 12.33 13.73
N ASP A 11 -11.66 11.48 13.68
CA ASP A 11 -12.47 11.12 14.84
C ASP A 11 -11.68 10.29 15.86
N ASP A 12 -10.71 9.50 15.40
CA ASP A 12 -9.88 8.69 16.27
C ASP A 12 -8.44 8.60 15.77
N PRO A 13 -7.68 9.68 15.91
CA PRO A 13 -6.27 9.68 15.49
C PRO A 13 -5.42 8.69 16.28
N GLY A 14 -5.84 8.35 17.51
CA GLY A 14 -5.14 7.34 18.31
C GLY A 14 -5.19 5.96 17.70
N ALA A 15 -6.29 5.60 17.01
CA ALA A 15 -6.40 4.32 16.34
C ALA A 15 -5.41 4.20 15.19
N LEU A 16 -5.20 5.27 14.43
CA LEU A 16 -4.20 5.30 13.35
C LEU A 16 -2.79 5.08 13.90
N VAL A 17 -2.43 5.80 14.95
CA VAL A 17 -1.11 5.69 15.57
C VAL A 17 -0.89 4.28 16.11
N THR A 18 -1.88 3.73 16.79
CA THR A 18 -1.81 2.36 17.34
C THR A 18 -1.62 1.33 16.23
N ALA A 19 -2.40 1.43 15.15
CA ALA A 19 -2.26 0.52 14.02
C ALA A 19 -0.89 0.64 13.37
N TRP A 20 -0.38 1.84 13.22
CA TRP A 20 0.95 2.07 12.66
C TRP A 20 2.05 1.46 13.54
N GLU A 21 2.00 1.73 14.84
CA GLU A 21 2.98 1.20 15.80
C GLU A 21 2.96 -0.33 15.88
N ASN A 22 1.78 -0.93 15.77
CA ASN A 22 1.62 -2.38 15.82
C ASN A 22 1.83 -3.06 14.46
N GLY A 23 2.01 -2.29 13.40
CA GLY A 23 2.15 -2.83 12.05
C GLY A 23 0.88 -3.51 11.55
N ASP A 24 -0.28 -2.98 11.90
CA ASP A 24 -1.58 -3.53 11.54
C ASP A 24 -1.96 -3.15 10.11
N GLU A 25 -1.41 -3.89 9.16
CA GLU A 25 -1.64 -3.64 7.72
C GLU A 25 -3.10 -3.81 7.33
N GLU A 26 -3.80 -4.78 7.91
CA GLU A 26 -5.21 -5.01 7.59
C GLU A 26 -6.07 -3.81 7.97
N TRP A 27 -5.86 -3.28 9.15
CA TRP A 27 -6.60 -2.11 9.60
C TRP A 27 -6.31 -0.91 8.70
N LEU A 28 -5.04 -0.67 8.41
CA LEU A 28 -4.62 0.43 7.54
C LEU A 28 -5.20 0.30 6.14
N ALA A 29 -5.17 -0.90 5.58
CA ALA A 29 -5.75 -1.16 4.25
C ALA A 29 -7.26 -0.94 4.22
N ARG A 30 -7.96 -1.37 5.26
CA ARG A 30 -9.42 -1.16 5.36
C ARG A 30 -9.77 0.33 5.43
N GLN A 31 -8.98 1.12 6.16
CA GLN A 31 -9.22 2.57 6.23
C GLN A 31 -8.97 3.24 4.88
N LEU A 32 -7.91 2.85 4.20
CA LEU A 32 -7.52 3.48 2.93
C LEU A 32 -8.39 3.03 1.76
N PHE A 33 -8.65 1.73 1.64
CA PHE A 33 -9.35 1.15 0.48
C PHE A 33 -10.81 0.79 0.75
N GLY A 34 -11.25 0.83 2.00
CA GLY A 34 -12.65 0.55 2.35
C GLY A 34 -13.65 1.38 1.58
N PRO A 35 -13.44 2.71 1.41
CA PRO A 35 -14.35 3.54 0.63
C PRO A 35 -14.55 3.10 -0.83
N LEU A 36 -13.61 2.32 -1.37
CA LEU A 36 -13.72 1.81 -2.74
C LEU A 36 -14.82 0.77 -2.88
N GLU A 37 -15.08 0.00 -1.82
CA GLU A 37 -16.12 -1.01 -1.80
C GLU A 37 -17.50 -0.36 -1.91
N GLY A 38 -18.31 -0.80 -2.87
CA GLY A 38 -19.62 -0.26 -3.10
C GLY A 38 -19.66 1.11 -3.77
N ASN A 39 -18.52 1.67 -4.13
CA ASN A 39 -18.41 2.98 -4.78
C ASN A 39 -17.54 2.87 -6.04
N PRO A 40 -18.07 2.26 -7.13
CA PRO A 40 -17.27 2.06 -8.34
C PRO A 40 -16.72 3.34 -8.96
N GLU A 41 -17.35 4.48 -8.68
CA GLU A 41 -16.90 5.78 -9.17
C GLU A 41 -15.52 6.17 -8.61
N PHE A 42 -15.09 5.56 -7.52
CA PHE A 42 -13.76 5.82 -6.95
C PHE A 42 -12.67 4.96 -7.54
N GLU A 43 -13.01 3.90 -8.28
CA GLU A 43 -12.03 3.01 -8.89
C GLU A 43 -11.06 3.76 -9.80
N GLU A 44 -11.60 4.64 -10.65
CA GLU A 44 -10.77 5.42 -11.58
C GLU A 44 -9.79 6.32 -10.83
N PHE A 45 -10.24 6.94 -9.75
CA PHE A 45 -9.42 7.79 -8.91
C PHE A 45 -8.30 6.97 -8.24
N TYR A 46 -8.64 5.83 -7.64
CA TYR A 46 -7.66 4.95 -7.00
C TYR A 46 -6.68 4.35 -8.01
N GLU A 47 -7.16 4.02 -9.21
CA GLU A 47 -6.28 3.59 -10.30
C GLU A 47 -5.23 4.66 -10.60
N ALA A 48 -5.64 5.92 -10.69
CA ALA A 48 -4.74 7.00 -11.05
C ALA A 48 -3.71 7.30 -9.95
N ILE A 49 -4.13 7.31 -8.67
CA ILE A 49 -3.24 7.75 -7.58
C ILE A 49 -2.46 6.61 -6.92
N PHE A 50 -2.95 5.37 -7.02
CA PHE A 50 -2.28 4.23 -6.36
C PHE A 50 -1.90 3.12 -7.34
N PHE A 51 -2.88 2.51 -8.00
CA PHE A 51 -2.69 1.20 -8.61
C PHE A 51 -1.80 1.23 -9.86
N ARG A 52 -2.00 2.16 -10.77
CA ARG A 52 -1.12 2.30 -11.94
C ARG A 52 0.29 2.70 -11.55
N ARG A 53 0.40 3.55 -10.54
CA ARG A 53 1.70 3.96 -10.01
C ARG A 53 2.41 2.78 -9.34
N ASN A 54 1.66 1.95 -8.61
CA ASN A 54 2.21 0.74 -8.00
C ASN A 54 2.75 -0.22 -9.06
N GLU A 55 2.02 -0.42 -10.13
CA GLU A 55 2.47 -1.27 -11.23
C GLU A 55 3.74 -0.72 -11.90
N ALA A 56 3.77 0.57 -12.19
CA ALA A 56 4.93 1.21 -12.78
C ALA A 56 6.15 1.14 -11.86
N MET A 57 5.98 1.39 -10.58
CA MET A 57 7.06 1.28 -9.59
C MET A 57 7.52 -0.16 -9.42
N THR A 58 6.60 -1.12 -9.47
CA THR A 58 6.95 -2.54 -9.41
C THR A 58 7.80 -2.94 -10.62
N ASP A 59 7.44 -2.47 -11.82
CA ASP A 59 8.24 -2.71 -13.02
C ASP A 59 9.66 -2.17 -12.87
N GLN A 60 9.80 -0.95 -12.36
CA GLN A 60 11.09 -0.34 -12.13
C GLN A 60 11.92 -1.11 -11.10
N LEU A 61 11.30 -1.54 -10.00
CA LEU A 61 11.97 -2.32 -8.97
C LEU A 61 12.41 -3.68 -9.51
N ALA A 62 11.58 -4.35 -10.28
CA ALA A 62 11.92 -5.63 -10.89
C ALA A 62 13.14 -5.49 -11.81
N ASP A 63 13.24 -4.39 -12.55
CA ASP A 63 14.42 -4.12 -13.38
C ASP A 63 15.66 -3.82 -12.56
N LEU A 64 15.52 -3.01 -11.51
CA LEU A 64 16.65 -2.63 -10.66
C LEU A 64 17.31 -3.82 -9.98
N VAL A 65 16.54 -4.80 -9.52
CA VAL A 65 17.11 -5.95 -8.78
C VAL A 65 17.74 -7.00 -9.66
N ARG A 66 17.60 -6.91 -10.98
CA ARG A 66 18.18 -7.88 -11.92
C ARG A 66 19.71 -7.88 -11.95
N ASP A 67 20.32 -6.78 -11.59
CA ASP A 67 21.78 -6.68 -11.56
C ASP A 67 22.43 -7.31 -10.31
N GLY A 68 21.62 -7.82 -9.38
CA GLY A 68 22.09 -8.47 -8.16
C GLY A 68 22.66 -7.55 -7.10
N ARG A 69 22.62 -6.25 -7.31
CA ARG A 69 23.11 -5.27 -6.33
C ARG A 69 22.10 -5.07 -5.21
N ARG A 70 22.62 -4.82 -4.02
CA ARG A 70 21.79 -4.41 -2.89
C ARG A 70 21.33 -2.98 -3.07
N ARG A 71 20.05 -2.76 -2.86
CA ARG A 71 19.45 -1.43 -3.00
C ARG A 71 18.55 -1.16 -1.81
N PHE A 72 18.50 0.09 -1.40
CA PHE A 72 17.57 0.57 -0.39
C PHE A 72 16.57 1.47 -1.10
N VAL A 73 15.28 1.19 -0.94
CA VAL A 73 14.19 1.91 -1.60
C VAL A 73 13.21 2.42 -0.56
N VAL A 74 12.83 3.67 -0.66
CA VAL A 74 11.83 4.28 0.22
C VAL A 74 10.59 4.63 -0.58
N LEU A 75 9.45 4.17 -0.11
CA LEU A 75 8.16 4.37 -0.75
C LEU A 75 7.11 4.78 0.29
N GLY A 76 6.08 5.49 -0.17
CA GLY A 76 4.95 5.82 0.69
C GLY A 76 4.23 4.55 1.16
N ALA A 77 3.80 4.55 2.42
CA ALA A 77 3.20 3.37 3.05
C ALA A 77 1.95 2.87 2.31
N ALA A 78 1.15 3.78 1.74
CA ALA A 78 -0.06 3.40 1.00
C ALA A 78 0.25 2.53 -0.23
N HIS A 79 1.41 2.69 -0.84
CA HIS A 79 1.84 1.88 -1.98
C HIS A 79 2.27 0.47 -1.61
N MET A 80 2.42 0.19 -0.32
CA MET A 80 2.90 -1.09 0.21
C MET A 80 1.77 -2.00 0.68
N LEU A 81 0.53 -1.52 0.68
CA LEU A 81 -0.59 -2.21 1.31
C LEU A 81 -1.46 -2.96 0.31
N ALA A 82 -2.06 -4.06 0.78
CA ALA A 82 -3.10 -4.82 0.10
C ALA A 82 -2.63 -5.56 -1.15
N GLU A 83 -3.58 -6.14 -1.86
CA GLU A 83 -3.34 -7.04 -3.00
C GLU A 83 -2.69 -6.36 -4.19
N ARG A 84 -2.94 -5.08 -4.36
CA ARG A 84 -2.37 -4.28 -5.44
C ARG A 84 -1.24 -3.37 -4.95
N GLY A 85 -0.75 -3.62 -3.74
CA GLY A 85 0.46 -2.99 -3.22
C GLY A 85 1.72 -3.59 -3.84
N ILE A 86 2.81 -2.85 -3.77
CA ILE A 86 4.07 -3.25 -4.41
C ILE A 86 4.60 -4.60 -3.91
N PRO A 87 4.60 -4.91 -2.60
CA PRO A 87 5.06 -6.22 -2.16
C PRO A 87 4.24 -7.38 -2.75
N ALA A 88 2.92 -7.24 -2.81
CA ALA A 88 2.05 -8.25 -3.39
C ALA A 88 2.30 -8.41 -4.89
N LEU A 89 2.45 -7.30 -5.61
CA LEU A 89 2.76 -7.32 -7.05
C LEU A 89 4.12 -7.98 -7.33
N LEU A 90 5.13 -7.72 -6.53
CA LEU A 90 6.43 -8.38 -6.66
C LEU A 90 6.32 -9.88 -6.45
N ARG A 91 5.53 -10.32 -5.47
CA ARG A 91 5.31 -11.76 -5.24
C ARG A 91 4.63 -12.42 -6.44
N THR A 92 3.66 -11.77 -7.05
CA THR A 92 2.99 -12.31 -8.25
C THR A 92 3.95 -12.45 -9.42
N ARG A 93 5.04 -11.71 -9.43
CA ARG A 93 6.10 -11.81 -10.47
C ARG A 93 7.21 -12.80 -10.13
N GLY A 94 7.04 -13.55 -9.03
CA GLY A 94 7.98 -14.58 -8.63
C GLY A 94 9.10 -14.11 -7.71
N PHE A 95 9.07 -12.87 -7.25
CA PHE A 95 10.05 -12.38 -6.28
C PHE A 95 9.70 -12.87 -4.88
N ARG A 96 10.73 -13.21 -4.12
CA ARG A 96 10.58 -13.49 -2.70
C ARG A 96 10.58 -12.17 -1.94
N VAL A 97 9.49 -11.89 -1.27
CA VAL A 97 9.33 -10.66 -0.49
C VAL A 97 8.98 -11.03 0.94
N GLU A 98 9.82 -10.63 1.87
CA GLU A 98 9.62 -10.87 3.29
C GLU A 98 9.35 -9.55 3.99
N ARG A 99 8.35 -9.55 4.85
CA ARG A 99 8.10 -8.43 5.72
C ARG A 99 8.99 -8.56 6.95
N VAL A 100 9.71 -7.49 7.26
CA VAL A 100 10.54 -7.43 8.46
C VAL A 100 9.78 -6.62 9.51
N SER A 101 9.48 -7.28 10.63
CA SER A 101 8.88 -6.60 11.78
C SER A 101 9.99 -6.02 12.65
N GLY A 102 9.85 -4.76 13.04
CA GLY A 102 10.80 -4.09 13.91
C GLY A 102 10.68 -4.46 15.39
N ARG A 103 9.84 -5.43 15.69
CA ARG A 103 9.57 -5.83 17.08
C ARG A 103 9.64 -7.32 17.27
#